data_f8b77dfd9cdb7e2d44b7834e41d428d6
#
_entry.id   f8b77dfd9cdb7e2d44b7834e41d428d6
#
_cell.length_a   1.000
_cell.length_b   1.000
_cell.length_c   1.000
_cell.angle_alpha   90.00
_cell.angle_beta   90.00
_cell.angle_gamma   90.00
#
_symmetry.space_group_name_H-M   'P 1'
#
loop_
_entity.id
_entity.type
_entity.pdbx_description
1 polymer ?
#
loop_
_entity_poly.entity_id
_entity_poly.type
_entity_poly.pdbx_seq_one_letter_code
_entity_poly.pdbx_strand_id
1 'polypeptide(L)'
;VLERLGKQTYPHFEIIIADSKSKDHTKEVSLKHGATWLEDPSRNRADACNFALRQMDHDLVLFTDDDTIPPLDWVEKTVRWFENPEVGAVGGPNFAPDEDSWGSKCADVSFCTRFMTAGTRYGAQPKGELVPITHNPGVNCAHRMANLREVDFFEPGCIGAEDVVLDAKIQRAGHKIFIDPSNVMPHRRRKPFVPFMKQMRNYGYTRMIANRRWPEIATWSHTAIGFFPLIVVASILSMVLGLVASDFSLFPSMGPAR
;
A
#
# COMPACT_ATOMS: atom_id res chain seq x y z
N VAL A 1 -17.51 6.51 0.29
CA VAL A 1 -16.60 7.12 -0.69
C VAL A 1 -17.37 8.01 -1.65
N LEU A 2 -18.27 7.45 -2.47
CA LEU A 2 -18.95 8.16 -3.57
C LEU A 2 -19.68 9.44 -3.12
N GLU A 3 -20.38 9.40 -1.98
CA GLU A 3 -21.03 10.60 -1.43
C GLU A 3 -20.03 11.74 -1.15
N ARG A 4 -18.83 11.41 -0.68
CA ARG A 4 -17.79 12.41 -0.41
C ARG A 4 -17.11 12.89 -1.68
N LEU A 5 -16.93 12.01 -2.65
CA LEU A 5 -16.43 12.39 -3.96
C LEU A 5 -17.40 13.34 -4.67
N GLY A 6 -18.71 13.09 -4.59
CA GLY A 6 -19.72 14.00 -5.13
C GLY A 6 -19.81 15.38 -4.44
N LYS A 7 -19.11 15.58 -3.31
CA LYS A 7 -19.04 16.83 -2.55
C LYS A 7 -17.67 17.51 -2.59
N GLN A 8 -16.78 17.08 -3.49
CA GLN A 8 -15.44 17.67 -3.62
C GLN A 8 -15.52 19.16 -4.00
N THR A 9 -14.58 19.95 -3.47
CA THR A 9 -14.46 21.40 -3.80
C THR A 9 -13.99 21.64 -5.23
N TYR A 10 -13.22 20.73 -5.80
CA TYR A 10 -12.78 20.80 -7.20
C TYR A 10 -13.88 20.28 -8.13
N PRO A 11 -14.39 21.07 -9.10
CA PRO A 11 -15.59 20.72 -9.85
C PRO A 11 -15.34 19.90 -11.13
N HIS A 12 -14.10 19.83 -11.63
CA HIS A 12 -13.79 19.28 -12.95
C HIS A 12 -13.13 17.91 -12.88
N PHE A 13 -13.89 16.88 -12.53
CA PHE A 13 -13.44 15.49 -12.55
C PHE A 13 -14.63 14.56 -12.80
N GLU A 14 -14.34 13.34 -13.19
CA GLU A 14 -15.31 12.25 -13.23
C GLU A 14 -14.89 11.11 -12.29
N ILE A 15 -15.86 10.33 -11.88
CA ILE A 15 -15.65 9.15 -11.04
C ILE A 15 -15.82 7.92 -11.92
N ILE A 16 -14.81 7.07 -11.98
CA ILE A 16 -14.83 5.83 -12.75
C ILE A 16 -14.64 4.66 -11.79
N ILE A 17 -15.54 3.70 -11.85
CA ILE A 17 -15.51 2.48 -11.05
C ILE A 17 -15.22 1.29 -11.98
N ALA A 18 -14.04 0.69 -11.81
CA ALA A 18 -13.72 -0.60 -12.43
C ALA A 18 -14.14 -1.73 -11.48
N ASP A 19 -15.21 -2.40 -11.81
CA ASP A 19 -15.83 -3.42 -10.96
C ASP A 19 -15.56 -4.83 -11.50
N SER A 20 -14.83 -5.64 -10.75
CA SER A 20 -14.51 -7.03 -11.09
C SER A 20 -15.67 -7.99 -10.78
N LYS A 21 -16.87 -7.67 -11.26
CA LYS A 21 -18.09 -8.49 -11.16
C LYS A 21 -18.60 -8.67 -9.72
N SER A 22 -18.74 -7.59 -9.01
CA SER A 22 -19.41 -7.56 -7.71
C SER A 22 -20.84 -8.13 -7.82
N LYS A 23 -21.25 -8.86 -6.79
CA LYS A 23 -22.57 -9.52 -6.73
C LYS A 23 -23.57 -8.75 -5.85
N ASP A 24 -23.14 -7.62 -5.32
CA ASP A 24 -23.92 -6.73 -4.47
C ASP A 24 -24.48 -5.53 -5.26
N HIS A 25 -24.86 -4.50 -4.58
CA HIS A 25 -25.44 -3.28 -5.18
C HIS A 25 -24.37 -2.29 -5.69
N THR A 26 -23.12 -2.69 -5.89
CA THR A 26 -22.01 -1.80 -6.29
C THR A 26 -22.35 -1.02 -7.57
N LYS A 27 -22.83 -1.69 -8.60
CA LYS A 27 -23.23 -1.05 -9.88
C LYS A 27 -24.34 -0.02 -9.69
N GLU A 28 -25.41 -0.40 -8.99
CA GLU A 28 -26.56 0.47 -8.74
C GLU A 28 -26.15 1.73 -7.96
N VAL A 29 -25.38 1.53 -6.91
CA VAL A 29 -24.87 2.64 -6.07
C VAL A 29 -23.94 3.54 -6.88
N SER A 30 -23.05 2.99 -7.70
CA SER A 30 -22.14 3.75 -8.55
C SER A 30 -22.91 4.68 -9.50
N LEU A 31 -23.86 4.15 -10.23
CA LEU A 31 -24.69 4.89 -11.18
C LEU A 31 -25.55 5.96 -10.48
N LYS A 32 -26.10 5.65 -9.31
CA LYS A 32 -26.89 6.61 -8.49
C LYS A 32 -26.07 7.84 -8.09
N HIS A 33 -24.76 7.68 -7.88
CA HIS A 33 -23.85 8.76 -7.55
C HIS A 33 -23.18 9.42 -8.77
N GLY A 34 -23.65 9.11 -9.99
CA GLY A 34 -23.14 9.71 -11.23
C GLY A 34 -21.76 9.21 -11.65
N ALA A 35 -21.31 8.08 -11.12
CA ALA A 35 -20.05 7.47 -11.53
C ALA A 35 -20.23 6.67 -12.85
N THR A 36 -19.21 6.71 -13.69
CA THR A 36 -19.08 5.79 -14.83
C THR A 36 -18.69 4.41 -14.31
N TRP A 37 -19.57 3.44 -14.50
CA TRP A 37 -19.34 2.06 -14.09
C TRP A 37 -18.82 1.22 -15.25
N LEU A 38 -17.68 0.56 -15.06
CA LEU A 38 -17.05 -0.34 -16.03
C LEU A 38 -16.99 -1.75 -15.44
N GLU A 39 -17.57 -2.73 -16.15
CA GLU A 39 -17.43 -4.12 -15.79
C GLU A 39 -16.05 -4.63 -16.22
N ASP A 40 -15.19 -4.84 -15.26
CA ASP A 40 -13.85 -5.34 -15.48
C ASP A 40 -13.84 -6.87 -15.62
N PRO A 41 -13.29 -7.41 -16.73
CA PRO A 41 -13.18 -8.84 -16.93
C PRO A 41 -12.05 -9.49 -16.12
N SER A 42 -11.12 -8.71 -15.58
CA SER A 42 -9.94 -9.19 -14.86
C SER A 42 -10.27 -9.63 -13.44
N ARG A 43 -9.27 -10.14 -12.73
CA ARG A 43 -9.42 -10.59 -11.34
C ARG A 43 -8.34 -10.01 -10.41
N ASN A 44 -7.58 -9.05 -10.88
CA ASN A 44 -6.56 -8.38 -10.09
C ASN A 44 -6.60 -6.87 -10.32
N ARG A 45 -6.11 -6.11 -9.36
CA ARG A 45 -6.18 -4.66 -9.35
C ARG A 45 -5.42 -4.01 -10.51
N ALA A 46 -4.23 -4.52 -10.84
CA ALA A 46 -3.41 -3.96 -11.91
C ALA A 46 -4.13 -4.01 -13.27
N ASP A 47 -4.70 -5.17 -13.60
CA ASP A 47 -5.42 -5.35 -14.87
C ASP A 47 -6.75 -4.57 -14.87
N ALA A 48 -7.45 -4.48 -13.73
CA ALA A 48 -8.66 -3.65 -13.58
C ALA A 48 -8.35 -2.16 -13.80
N CYS A 49 -7.28 -1.66 -13.19
CA CYS A 49 -6.81 -0.29 -13.44
C CYS A 49 -6.45 -0.09 -14.91
N ASN A 50 -5.71 -1.00 -15.52
CA ASN A 50 -5.34 -0.90 -16.94
C ASN A 50 -6.56 -0.91 -17.85
N PHE A 51 -7.56 -1.74 -17.55
CA PHE A 51 -8.81 -1.78 -18.29
C PHE A 51 -9.55 -0.43 -18.28
N ALA A 52 -9.62 0.21 -17.11
CA ALA A 52 -10.24 1.52 -16.98
C ALA A 52 -9.37 2.62 -17.64
N LEU A 53 -8.06 2.65 -17.36
CA LEU A 53 -7.14 3.68 -17.87
C LEU A 53 -7.11 3.75 -19.39
N ARG A 54 -7.22 2.62 -20.07
CA ARG A 54 -7.24 2.58 -21.56
C ARG A 54 -8.52 3.17 -22.16
N GLN A 55 -9.56 3.39 -21.37
CA GLN A 55 -10.83 3.98 -21.79
C GLN A 55 -10.95 5.46 -21.40
N MET A 56 -9.93 6.01 -20.73
CA MET A 56 -9.91 7.40 -20.26
C MET A 56 -9.10 8.29 -21.19
N ASP A 57 -9.58 9.52 -21.35
CA ASP A 57 -8.86 10.58 -22.06
C ASP A 57 -8.80 11.86 -21.20
N HIS A 58 -8.07 11.75 -20.07
CA HIS A 58 -7.86 12.82 -19.10
C HIS A 58 -6.37 13.09 -18.91
N ASP A 59 -6.03 14.27 -18.40
CA ASP A 59 -4.63 14.66 -18.15
C ASP A 59 -4.09 14.01 -16.86
N LEU A 60 -4.96 13.86 -15.86
CA LEU A 60 -4.61 13.37 -14.53
C LEU A 60 -5.53 12.21 -14.12
N VAL A 61 -4.97 11.27 -13.37
CA VAL A 61 -5.71 10.16 -12.76
C VAL A 61 -5.39 10.11 -11.28
N LEU A 62 -6.43 10.10 -10.46
CA LEU A 62 -6.35 9.91 -9.02
C LEU A 62 -6.88 8.52 -8.67
N PHE A 63 -6.15 7.79 -7.83
CA PHE A 63 -6.55 6.47 -7.35
C PHE A 63 -6.98 6.53 -5.89
N THR A 64 -8.08 5.86 -5.60
CA THR A 64 -8.55 5.63 -4.24
C THR A 64 -9.28 4.30 -4.15
N ASP A 65 -9.47 3.79 -2.91
CA ASP A 65 -10.15 2.54 -2.65
C ASP A 65 -11.56 2.81 -2.08
N ASP A 66 -12.42 1.80 -2.09
CA ASP A 66 -13.83 1.91 -1.65
C ASP A 66 -14.00 2.00 -0.12
N ASP A 67 -12.95 1.72 0.64
CA ASP A 67 -12.89 1.79 2.10
C ASP A 67 -12.20 3.06 2.63
N THR A 68 -12.07 4.10 1.78
CA THR A 68 -11.53 5.41 2.15
C THR A 68 -12.61 6.43 2.52
N ILE A 69 -12.19 7.52 3.16
CA ILE A 69 -13.04 8.67 3.50
C ILE A 69 -12.37 9.94 2.95
N PRO A 70 -12.46 10.22 1.63
CA PRO A 70 -11.78 11.35 1.02
C PRO A 70 -12.16 12.67 1.70
N PRO A 71 -11.19 13.52 2.10
CA PRO A 71 -11.45 14.90 2.48
C PRO A 71 -12.19 15.64 1.36
N LEU A 72 -12.98 16.66 1.67
CA LEU A 72 -13.74 17.38 0.65
C LEU A 72 -12.86 18.19 -0.31
N ASP A 73 -11.66 18.49 0.09
CA ASP A 73 -10.63 19.21 -0.65
C ASP A 73 -9.52 18.28 -1.22
N TRP A 74 -9.74 16.97 -1.19
CA TRP A 74 -8.73 15.97 -1.60
C TRP A 74 -8.29 16.12 -3.05
N VAL A 75 -9.25 16.27 -3.98
CA VAL A 75 -8.95 16.42 -5.40
C VAL A 75 -8.21 17.74 -5.65
N GLU A 76 -8.70 18.84 -5.09
CA GLU A 76 -8.10 20.17 -5.23
C GLU A 76 -6.66 20.21 -4.70
N LYS A 77 -6.43 19.68 -3.50
CA LYS A 77 -5.08 19.55 -2.90
C LYS A 77 -4.14 18.71 -3.74
N THR A 78 -4.65 17.70 -4.41
CA THR A 78 -3.84 16.83 -5.26
C THR A 78 -3.50 17.50 -6.58
N VAL A 79 -4.51 18.03 -7.28
CA VAL A 79 -4.37 18.59 -8.64
C VAL A 79 -3.43 19.78 -8.70
N ARG A 80 -3.45 20.66 -7.69
CA ARG A 80 -2.60 21.86 -7.63
C ARG A 80 -1.10 21.58 -7.84
N TRP A 81 -0.62 20.41 -7.41
CA TRP A 81 0.79 20.06 -7.52
C TRP A 81 1.23 19.77 -8.95
N PHE A 82 0.28 19.43 -9.81
CA PHE A 82 0.56 19.18 -11.22
C PHE A 82 0.72 20.44 -12.08
N GLU A 83 0.57 21.64 -11.50
CA GLU A 83 1.04 22.89 -12.11
C GLU A 83 2.57 22.89 -12.28
N ASN A 84 3.29 22.19 -11.40
CA ASN A 84 4.72 21.95 -11.53
C ASN A 84 4.98 20.78 -12.50
N PRO A 85 5.64 21.03 -13.66
CA PRO A 85 5.90 19.97 -14.65
C PRO A 85 6.84 18.86 -14.15
N GLU A 86 7.62 19.09 -13.08
CA GLU A 86 8.50 18.08 -12.49
C GLU A 86 7.72 17.02 -11.69
N VAL A 87 6.47 17.29 -11.33
CA VAL A 87 5.63 16.34 -10.60
C VAL A 87 5.09 15.29 -11.56
N GLY A 88 5.68 14.12 -11.54
CA GLY A 88 5.22 12.95 -12.29
C GLY A 88 4.08 12.22 -11.59
N ALA A 89 4.18 12.11 -10.26
CA ALA A 89 3.14 11.56 -9.41
C ALA A 89 3.16 12.24 -8.04
N VAL A 90 2.01 12.34 -7.39
CA VAL A 90 1.88 12.83 -6.01
C VAL A 90 0.90 11.96 -5.25
N GLY A 91 1.22 11.69 -4.00
CA GLY A 91 0.32 10.99 -3.07
C GLY A 91 0.24 11.70 -1.74
N GLY A 92 -0.43 11.05 -0.80
CA GLY A 92 -0.55 11.51 0.57
C GLY A 92 -0.58 10.35 1.56
N PRO A 93 -0.38 10.64 2.85
CA PRO A 93 -0.47 9.63 3.90
C PRO A 93 -1.90 9.09 4.03
N ASN A 94 -2.02 7.87 4.55
CA ASN A 94 -3.31 7.30 4.88
C ASN A 94 -3.26 6.68 6.28
N PHE A 95 -4.25 7.01 7.11
CA PHE A 95 -4.36 6.56 8.50
C PHE A 95 -5.76 6.02 8.78
N ALA A 96 -5.87 5.16 9.80
CA ALA A 96 -7.17 4.71 10.27
C ALA A 96 -8.03 5.92 10.74
N PRO A 97 -9.33 5.97 10.40
CA PRO A 97 -10.24 6.97 10.94
C PRO A 97 -10.32 6.90 12.48
N ASP A 98 -10.65 8.05 13.11
CA ASP A 98 -10.74 8.11 14.58
C ASP A 98 -11.84 7.21 15.16
N GLU A 99 -12.89 6.96 14.40
CA GLU A 99 -13.99 6.08 14.76
C GLU A 99 -13.70 4.58 14.57
N ASP A 100 -12.57 4.20 13.99
CA ASP A 100 -12.19 2.80 13.81
C ASP A 100 -11.96 2.09 15.15
N SER A 101 -12.18 0.78 15.15
CA SER A 101 -11.98 -0.07 16.33
C SER A 101 -10.54 0.01 16.83
N TRP A 102 -10.33 -0.23 18.13
CA TRP A 102 -8.99 -0.27 18.73
C TRP A 102 -8.05 -1.23 17.98
N GLY A 103 -8.54 -2.40 17.58
CA GLY A 103 -7.73 -3.35 16.84
C GLY A 103 -7.35 -2.88 15.42
N SER A 104 -8.23 -2.15 14.74
CA SER A 104 -7.91 -1.51 13.45
C SER A 104 -6.85 -0.43 13.62
N LYS A 105 -6.92 0.36 14.69
CA LYS A 105 -5.90 1.37 15.05
C LYS A 105 -4.56 0.73 15.38
N CYS A 106 -4.53 -0.41 16.08
CA CYS A 106 -3.29 -1.16 16.30
C CYS A 106 -2.67 -1.66 14.99
N ALA A 107 -3.49 -2.15 14.04
CA ALA A 107 -3.01 -2.51 12.72
C ALA A 107 -2.45 -1.30 11.98
N ASP A 108 -3.10 -0.15 12.08
CA ASP A 108 -2.63 1.11 11.49
C ASP A 108 -1.26 1.54 12.04
N VAL A 109 -1.11 1.55 13.36
CA VAL A 109 0.19 1.83 14.01
C VAL A 109 1.27 0.86 13.51
N SER A 110 0.94 -0.42 13.32
CA SER A 110 1.87 -1.39 12.75
C SER A 110 2.31 -0.99 11.33
N PHE A 111 1.37 -0.53 10.48
CA PHE A 111 1.68 -0.03 9.15
C PHE A 111 2.52 1.25 9.16
N CYS A 112 2.47 2.03 10.22
CA CYS A 112 3.25 3.24 10.39
C CYS A 112 4.68 2.99 10.91
N THR A 113 5.01 1.76 11.32
CA THR A 113 6.35 1.46 11.83
C THR A 113 7.32 1.08 10.72
N ARG A 114 8.56 1.55 10.80
CA ARG A 114 9.63 1.15 9.88
C ARG A 114 9.90 -0.35 9.91
N PHE A 115 9.67 -0.98 11.05
CA PHE A 115 9.89 -2.42 11.22
C PHE A 115 8.92 -3.25 10.37
N MET A 116 7.62 -2.90 10.37
CA MET A 116 6.60 -3.68 9.65
C MET A 116 6.56 -3.41 8.16
N THR A 117 6.90 -2.20 7.74
CA THR A 117 6.73 -1.77 6.33
C THR A 117 8.03 -1.32 5.69
N ALA A 118 9.16 -1.52 6.38
CA ALA A 118 10.48 -1.09 5.93
C ALA A 118 10.55 0.42 5.55
N GLY A 119 9.67 1.23 6.15
CA GLY A 119 9.59 2.67 5.88
C GLY A 119 8.80 3.05 4.63
N THR A 120 8.15 2.09 3.98
CA THR A 120 7.33 2.36 2.77
C THR A 120 5.93 2.90 3.09
N ARG A 121 5.50 2.84 4.34
CA ARG A 121 4.27 3.50 4.80
C ARG A 121 4.63 4.53 5.87
N TYR A 122 4.09 5.70 5.72
CA TYR A 122 4.55 6.95 6.30
C TYR A 122 4.00 7.17 7.71
N GLY A 123 4.59 6.52 8.68
CA GLY A 123 4.28 6.75 10.09
C GLY A 123 4.93 8.00 10.67
N ALA A 124 6.04 8.46 10.08
CA ALA A 124 6.57 9.79 10.33
C ALA A 124 6.22 10.63 9.10
N GLN A 125 5.29 11.56 9.25
CA GLN A 125 5.00 12.53 8.19
C GLN A 125 6.30 13.28 7.85
N PRO A 126 6.77 13.24 6.60
CA PRO A 126 7.90 14.05 6.20
C PRO A 126 7.55 15.51 6.43
N LYS A 127 8.53 16.32 6.83
CA LYS A 127 8.35 17.77 7.03
C LYS A 127 8.47 18.44 5.65
N GLY A 128 7.57 19.32 5.34
CA GLY A 128 7.55 20.07 4.09
C GLY A 128 6.18 20.03 3.42
N GLU A 129 6.00 20.85 2.40
CA GLU A 129 4.74 20.90 1.65
C GLU A 129 4.67 19.78 0.60
N LEU A 130 5.77 19.54 -0.10
CA LEU A 130 5.89 18.50 -1.10
C LEU A 130 7.27 17.83 -0.96
N VAL A 131 7.29 16.53 -0.68
CA VAL A 131 8.52 15.81 -0.36
C VAL A 131 8.79 14.71 -1.38
N PRO A 132 10.00 14.63 -1.98
CA PRO A 132 10.36 13.54 -2.88
C PRO A 132 10.36 12.20 -2.15
N ILE A 133 9.80 11.19 -2.80
CA ILE A 133 9.73 9.82 -2.28
C ILE A 133 9.90 8.81 -3.41
N THR A 134 10.01 7.53 -3.05
CA THR A 134 10.16 6.45 -4.04
C THR A 134 8.86 5.72 -4.33
N HIS A 135 7.83 5.89 -3.49
CA HIS A 135 6.60 5.14 -3.64
C HIS A 135 5.43 5.79 -2.89
N ASN A 136 4.29 5.91 -3.54
CA ASN A 136 3.01 6.30 -2.95
C ASN A 136 2.09 5.09 -2.75
N PRO A 137 1.35 5.02 -1.63
CA PRO A 137 0.28 4.03 -1.49
C PRO A 137 -0.79 4.23 -2.55
N GLY A 138 -1.17 3.16 -3.25
CA GLY A 138 -2.16 3.21 -4.33
C GLY A 138 -3.57 3.67 -3.92
N VAL A 139 -3.83 3.81 -2.62
CA VAL A 139 -5.09 4.29 -2.04
C VAL A 139 -5.21 5.82 -2.02
N ASN A 140 -4.11 6.53 -2.14
CA ASN A 140 -4.04 8.00 -2.12
C ASN A 140 -2.88 8.46 -2.99
N CYS A 141 -3.05 8.36 -4.29
CA CYS A 141 -2.04 8.82 -5.25
C CYS A 141 -2.67 9.30 -6.54
N ALA A 142 -1.93 10.15 -7.24
CA ALA A 142 -2.28 10.69 -8.53
C ALA A 142 -1.09 10.66 -9.48
N HIS A 143 -1.38 10.51 -10.76
CA HIS A 143 -0.37 10.44 -11.82
C HIS A 143 -0.81 11.26 -13.03
N ARG A 144 0.18 11.77 -13.81
CA ARG A 144 -0.09 12.25 -15.15
C ARG A 144 -0.43 11.08 -16.06
N MET A 145 -1.52 11.19 -16.81
CA MET A 145 -1.89 10.17 -17.80
C MET A 145 -0.80 9.97 -18.85
N ALA A 146 -0.12 11.05 -19.25
CA ALA A 146 1.00 10.97 -20.18
C ALA A 146 2.11 10.03 -19.67
N ASN A 147 2.47 10.14 -18.38
CA ASN A 147 3.49 9.29 -17.78
C ASN A 147 3.02 7.83 -17.66
N LEU A 148 1.74 7.61 -17.35
CA LEU A 148 1.16 6.27 -17.32
C LEU A 148 1.18 5.62 -18.71
N ARG A 149 0.87 6.37 -19.76
CA ARG A 149 0.94 5.90 -21.16
C ARG A 149 2.38 5.61 -21.58
N GLU A 150 3.34 6.45 -21.20
CA GLU A 150 4.77 6.27 -21.51
C GLU A 150 5.31 4.96 -20.96
N VAL A 151 4.90 4.59 -19.74
CA VAL A 151 5.35 3.36 -19.08
C VAL A 151 4.45 2.14 -19.35
N ASP A 152 3.50 2.24 -20.28
CA ASP A 152 2.47 1.23 -20.55
C ASP A 152 1.73 0.77 -19.27
N PHE A 153 1.27 1.74 -18.48
CA PHE A 153 0.41 1.56 -17.30
C PHE A 153 0.96 0.59 -16.24
N PHE A 154 0.09 -0.05 -15.48
CA PHE A 154 0.47 -1.06 -14.50
C PHE A 154 1.05 -2.31 -15.18
N GLU A 155 1.94 -3.00 -14.47
CA GLU A 155 2.48 -4.29 -14.94
C GLU A 155 1.37 -5.34 -15.04
N PRO A 156 1.07 -5.89 -16.23
CA PRO A 156 -0.01 -6.86 -16.40
C PRO A 156 0.18 -8.11 -15.54
N GLY A 157 -0.90 -8.61 -14.96
CA GLY A 157 -0.89 -9.81 -14.13
C GLY A 157 -0.16 -9.64 -12.80
N CYS A 158 0.18 -8.42 -12.39
CA CYS A 158 0.81 -8.15 -11.10
C CYS A 158 -0.22 -8.37 -9.98
N ILE A 159 0.04 -9.37 -9.14
CA ILE A 159 -0.84 -9.72 -8.01
C ILE A 159 -0.27 -9.10 -6.73
N GLY A 160 -0.55 -7.81 -6.52
CA GLY A 160 -0.05 -7.03 -5.37
C GLY A 160 1.34 -6.44 -5.55
N ALA A 161 1.63 -5.38 -4.83
CA ALA A 161 2.73 -4.46 -5.05
C ALA A 161 2.72 -3.80 -6.45
N GLU A 162 1.56 -3.75 -7.09
CA GLU A 162 1.35 -3.14 -8.40
C GLU A 162 1.63 -1.64 -8.40
N ASP A 163 1.30 -0.97 -7.30
CA ASP A 163 1.59 0.44 -7.05
C ASP A 163 3.10 0.71 -6.95
N VAL A 164 3.82 -0.15 -6.25
CA VAL A 164 5.28 -0.05 -6.12
C VAL A 164 6.00 -0.26 -7.45
N VAL A 165 5.53 -1.24 -8.23
CA VAL A 165 6.08 -1.53 -9.56
C VAL A 165 5.79 -0.38 -10.52
N LEU A 166 4.58 0.19 -10.48
CA LEU A 166 4.22 1.36 -11.29
C LEU A 166 5.12 2.55 -10.98
N ASP A 167 5.31 2.87 -9.70
CA ASP A 167 6.17 3.96 -9.27
C ASP A 167 7.62 3.74 -9.70
N ALA A 168 8.13 2.51 -9.64
CA ALA A 168 9.46 2.18 -10.14
C ALA A 168 9.57 2.37 -11.67
N LYS A 169 8.54 2.02 -12.45
CA LYS A 169 8.49 2.27 -13.90
C LYS A 169 8.53 3.76 -14.21
N ILE A 170 7.74 4.57 -13.49
CA ILE A 170 7.66 6.02 -13.63
C ILE A 170 9.01 6.67 -13.31
N GLN A 171 9.66 6.26 -12.22
CA GLN A 171 10.99 6.77 -11.86
C GLN A 171 12.07 6.35 -12.87
N ARG A 172 12.00 5.14 -13.40
CA ARG A 172 12.91 4.67 -14.45
C ARG A 172 12.77 5.48 -15.75
N ALA A 173 11.57 5.97 -16.04
CA ALA A 173 11.30 6.89 -17.15
C ALA A 173 11.81 8.34 -16.86
N GLY A 174 12.36 8.59 -15.66
CA GLY A 174 12.94 9.89 -15.29
C GLY A 174 11.99 10.84 -14.57
N HIS A 175 10.77 10.41 -14.27
CA HIS A 175 9.79 11.24 -13.58
C HIS A 175 9.94 11.18 -12.05
N LYS A 176 9.70 12.31 -11.38
CA LYS A 176 9.79 12.44 -9.94
C LYS A 176 8.45 12.12 -9.27
N ILE A 177 8.53 11.44 -8.13
CA ILE A 177 7.38 11.09 -7.29
C ILE A 177 7.48 11.84 -5.97
N PHE A 178 6.36 12.39 -5.53
CA PHE A 178 6.28 13.20 -4.33
C PHE A 178 5.14 12.74 -3.42
N ILE A 179 5.23 13.14 -2.15
CA ILE A 179 4.13 13.06 -1.19
C ILE A 179 3.78 14.46 -0.67
N ASP A 180 2.49 14.77 -0.60
CA ASP A 180 1.95 15.91 0.16
C ASP A 180 1.54 15.43 1.55
N PRO A 181 2.31 15.75 2.62
CA PRO A 181 2.00 15.29 3.97
C PRO A 181 0.67 15.84 4.51
N SER A 182 0.18 16.94 3.94
CA SER A 182 -1.08 17.59 4.37
C SER A 182 -2.32 16.94 3.76
N ASN A 183 -2.15 16.16 2.69
CA ASN A 183 -3.26 15.51 1.98
C ASN A 183 -3.54 14.10 2.51
N VAL A 184 -3.96 14.04 3.77
CA VAL A 184 -4.22 12.80 4.50
C VAL A 184 -5.52 12.15 4.04
N MET A 185 -5.47 10.86 3.72
CA MET A 185 -6.63 10.03 3.38
C MET A 185 -6.98 9.11 4.55
N PRO A 186 -8.09 9.32 5.25
CA PRO A 186 -8.59 8.32 6.19
C PRO A 186 -8.99 7.04 5.45
N HIS A 187 -8.42 5.91 5.89
CA HIS A 187 -8.59 4.62 5.25
C HIS A 187 -8.91 3.55 6.29
N ARG A 188 -10.07 2.93 6.20
CA ARG A 188 -10.55 1.92 7.13
C ARG A 188 -9.65 0.70 7.08
N ARG A 189 -9.13 0.29 8.24
CA ARG A 189 -8.29 -0.90 8.31
C ARG A 189 -9.11 -2.16 8.44
N ARG A 190 -8.64 -3.25 7.87
CA ARG A 190 -9.27 -4.55 8.04
C ARG A 190 -9.36 -4.92 9.51
N LYS A 191 -10.49 -5.52 9.91
CA LYS A 191 -10.71 -5.96 11.29
C LYS A 191 -9.59 -6.90 11.75
N PRO A 192 -9.19 -6.85 13.04
CA PRO A 192 -8.03 -7.55 13.54
C PRO A 192 -8.28 -9.04 13.56
N PHE A 193 -7.38 -9.67 13.62
CA PHE A 193 -6.29 -10.52 13.79
C PHE A 193 -6.12 -11.41 12.55
N VAL A 194 -7.11 -12.30 12.24
CA VAL A 194 -6.99 -13.24 11.12
C VAL A 194 -6.99 -12.56 9.74
N PRO A 195 -7.90 -11.60 9.44
CA PRO A 195 -7.83 -10.84 8.19
C PRO A 195 -6.54 -10.03 8.04
N PHE A 196 -6.05 -9.43 9.15
CA PHE A 196 -4.79 -8.70 9.15
C PHE A 196 -3.60 -9.63 8.87
N MET A 197 -3.52 -10.79 9.53
CA MET A 197 -2.45 -11.78 9.28
C MET A 197 -2.47 -12.30 7.84
N LYS A 198 -3.66 -12.53 7.27
CA LYS A 198 -3.79 -12.88 5.84
C LYS A 198 -3.27 -11.77 4.94
N GLN A 199 -3.57 -10.52 5.26
CA GLN A 199 -3.08 -9.36 4.51
C GLN A 199 -1.56 -9.28 4.58
N MET A 200 -0.95 -9.44 5.77
CA MET A 200 0.51 -9.40 5.93
C MET A 200 1.19 -10.54 5.18
N ARG A 201 0.64 -11.75 5.24
CA ARG A 201 1.14 -12.87 4.45
C ARG A 201 1.08 -12.58 2.95
N ASN A 202 -0.03 -12.03 2.47
CA ASN A 202 -0.17 -11.68 1.05
C ASN A 202 0.81 -10.59 0.65
N TYR A 203 1.00 -9.54 1.45
CA TYR A 203 1.98 -8.49 1.19
C TYR A 203 3.40 -9.04 1.09
N GLY A 204 3.81 -9.88 2.04
CA GLY A 204 5.12 -10.53 1.99
C GLY A 204 5.30 -11.41 0.75
N TYR A 205 4.29 -12.22 0.42
CA TYR A 205 4.33 -13.12 -0.72
C TYR A 205 4.40 -12.35 -2.06
N THR A 206 3.48 -11.40 -2.26
CA THR A 206 3.42 -10.63 -3.51
C THR A 206 4.62 -9.72 -3.67
N ARG A 207 5.13 -9.14 -2.56
CA ARG A 207 6.36 -8.34 -2.57
C ARG A 207 7.57 -9.18 -2.96
N MET A 208 7.66 -10.41 -2.49
CA MET A 208 8.75 -11.31 -2.86
C MET A 208 8.71 -11.68 -4.35
N ILE A 209 7.52 -11.90 -4.93
CA ILE A 209 7.36 -12.14 -6.37
C ILE A 209 7.78 -10.88 -7.14
N ALA A 210 7.29 -9.71 -6.74
CA ALA A 210 7.64 -8.45 -7.37
C ALA A 210 9.14 -8.17 -7.32
N ASN A 211 9.80 -8.37 -6.18
CA ASN A 211 11.25 -8.18 -6.03
C ASN A 211 12.09 -9.09 -6.93
N ARG A 212 11.60 -10.31 -7.26
CA ARG A 212 12.29 -11.20 -8.20
C ARG A 212 12.24 -10.69 -9.63
N ARG A 213 11.11 -10.10 -10.02
CA ARG A 213 10.89 -9.56 -11.37
C ARG A 213 11.45 -8.15 -11.54
N TRP A 214 11.43 -7.38 -10.44
CA TRP A 214 11.84 -5.98 -10.36
C TRP A 214 12.83 -5.80 -9.19
N PRO A 215 14.10 -6.21 -9.36
CA PRO A 215 15.09 -6.19 -8.26
C PRO A 215 15.32 -4.81 -7.65
N GLU A 216 15.12 -3.75 -8.40
CA GLU A 216 15.30 -2.35 -7.96
C GLU A 216 14.31 -1.92 -6.88
N ILE A 217 13.15 -2.55 -6.78
CA ILE A 217 12.19 -2.26 -5.71
C ILE A 217 12.54 -2.99 -4.41
N ALA A 218 13.51 -3.91 -4.45
CA ALA A 218 13.94 -4.64 -3.28
C ALA A 218 14.73 -3.74 -2.33
N THR A 219 14.38 -3.77 -1.06
CA THR A 219 15.12 -3.11 0.01
C THR A 219 15.69 -4.13 0.97
N TRP A 220 16.88 -3.86 1.51
CA TRP A 220 17.50 -4.74 2.51
C TRP A 220 16.62 -4.97 3.73
N SER A 221 15.84 -3.96 4.11
CA SER A 221 14.92 -4.01 5.25
C SER A 221 13.78 -5.02 5.07
N HIS A 222 13.23 -5.16 3.85
CA HIS A 222 12.27 -6.22 3.56
C HIS A 222 12.88 -7.61 3.70
N THR A 223 14.12 -7.77 3.24
CA THR A 223 14.86 -9.03 3.35
C THR A 223 15.17 -9.34 4.82
N ALA A 224 15.62 -8.37 5.59
CA ALA A 224 15.90 -8.51 7.02
C ALA A 224 14.67 -8.94 7.82
N ILE A 225 13.50 -8.35 7.56
CA ILE A 225 12.23 -8.76 8.18
C ILE A 225 11.89 -10.21 7.83
N GLY A 226 12.20 -10.67 6.62
CA GLY A 226 11.99 -12.06 6.19
C GLY A 226 12.79 -13.08 7.02
N PHE A 227 13.93 -12.68 7.59
CA PHE A 227 14.74 -13.53 8.48
C PHE A 227 14.26 -13.55 9.93
N PHE A 228 13.36 -12.66 10.33
CA PHE A 228 12.88 -12.58 11.72
C PHE A 228 12.34 -13.92 12.27
N PRO A 229 11.52 -14.71 11.54
CA PRO A 229 11.07 -16.02 12.02
C PRO A 229 12.24 -16.98 12.32
N LEU A 230 13.29 -16.95 11.51
CA LEU A 230 14.48 -17.79 11.73
C LEU A 230 15.24 -17.37 12.99
N ILE A 231 15.34 -16.06 13.25
CA ILE A 231 15.94 -15.53 14.47
C ILE A 231 15.15 -16.01 15.70
N VAL A 232 13.82 -15.93 15.65
CA VAL A 232 12.95 -16.41 16.73
C VAL A 232 13.16 -17.91 16.98
N VAL A 233 13.15 -18.74 15.92
CA VAL A 233 13.37 -20.17 16.03
C VAL A 233 14.76 -20.47 16.62
N ALA A 234 15.80 -19.83 16.12
CA ALA A 234 17.17 -19.98 16.63
C ALA A 234 17.28 -19.60 18.11
N SER A 235 16.61 -18.51 18.53
CA SER A 235 16.56 -18.07 19.94
C SER A 235 15.87 -19.11 20.83
N ILE A 236 14.75 -19.66 20.38
CA ILE A 236 14.03 -20.72 21.13
C ILE A 236 14.91 -21.98 21.23
N LEU A 237 15.53 -22.41 20.14
CA LEU A 237 16.44 -23.57 20.16
C LEU A 237 17.62 -23.35 21.10
N SER A 238 18.25 -22.17 21.06
CA SER A 238 19.35 -21.82 21.97
C SER A 238 18.92 -21.84 23.44
N MET A 239 17.72 -21.34 23.73
CA MET A 239 17.17 -21.39 25.08
C MET A 239 16.94 -22.83 25.54
N VAL A 240 16.33 -23.68 24.71
CA VAL A 240 16.10 -25.11 25.04
C VAL A 240 17.42 -25.85 25.23
N LEU A 241 18.40 -25.63 24.36
CA LEU A 241 19.74 -26.24 24.50
C LEU A 241 20.44 -25.78 25.80
N GLY A 242 20.31 -24.50 26.13
CA GLY A 242 20.85 -23.94 27.39
C GLY A 242 20.23 -24.59 28.64
N LEU A 243 18.91 -24.80 28.62
CA LEU A 243 18.21 -25.48 29.71
C LEU A 243 18.67 -26.93 29.85
N VAL A 244 18.73 -27.69 28.73
CA VAL A 244 19.21 -29.08 28.73
C VAL A 244 20.65 -29.16 29.21
N ALA A 245 21.52 -28.27 28.77
CA ALA A 245 22.92 -28.22 29.22
C ALA A 245 23.06 -27.89 30.72
N SER A 246 22.19 -27.04 31.26
CA SER A 246 22.18 -26.73 32.69
C SER A 246 21.75 -27.91 33.55
N ASP A 247 20.79 -28.73 33.05
CA ASP A 247 20.38 -29.96 33.76
C ASP A 247 21.51 -30.99 33.79
N PHE A 248 22.32 -31.11 32.76
CA PHE A 248 23.51 -31.98 32.72
C PHE A 248 24.61 -31.53 33.70
N SER A 249 24.74 -30.23 33.99
CA SER A 249 25.70 -29.71 34.97
C SER A 249 25.27 -29.87 36.43
N LEU A 250 24.01 -30.25 36.68
CA LEU A 250 23.48 -30.54 38.01
C LEU A 250 23.74 -32.00 38.47
N PHE A 251 24.23 -32.90 37.59
CA PHE A 251 24.70 -34.21 38.00
C PHE A 251 26.13 -34.08 38.54
N PRO A 252 26.35 -34.24 39.87
CA PRO A 252 27.70 -34.24 40.40
C PRO A 252 28.45 -35.43 39.78
N SER A 253 29.63 -35.17 39.23
CA SER A 253 30.54 -36.24 38.79
C SER A 253 30.78 -37.13 39.99
N MET A 254 30.26 -38.38 39.92
CA MET A 254 30.67 -39.41 40.86
C MET A 254 32.16 -39.67 40.61
N GLY A 255 32.97 -39.00 41.38
CA GLY A 255 34.41 -39.28 41.41
C GLY A 255 34.63 -40.73 41.82
N PRO A 256 35.69 -41.39 41.35
CA PRO A 256 35.96 -42.77 41.72
C PRO A 256 36.12 -42.90 43.25
N ALA A 257 35.29 -43.78 43.84
CA ALA A 257 35.43 -44.13 45.25
C ALA A 257 36.83 -44.70 45.45
N ARG A 258 37.62 -44.10 46.36
CA ARG A 258 38.89 -44.63 46.84
C ARG A 258 38.63 -45.66 47.94
#